data_9421e011f4d6be5f03c3ed7fb9de211f
#
_entry.id   9421e011f4d6be5f03c3ed7fb9de211f
#
_cell.length_a   1.000
_cell.length_b   1.000
_cell.length_c   1.000
_cell.angle_alpha   90.00
_cell.angle_beta   90.00
_cell.angle_gamma   90.00
#
_symmetry.space_group_name_H-M   'P 1'
#
loop_
_entity.id
_entity.type
_entity.pdbx_description
1 polymer ?
#
loop_
_entity_poly.entity_id
_entity_poly.type
_entity_poly.pdbx_seq_one_letter_code
_entity_poly.pdbx_strand_id
1 'polypeptide(L)'
;MKDEKSAGNDARRVGEEGLFDALAEDNIQTLENCDFQHILTTDPHTYNTLRNEYPSKGGVYSVKHYSTLLMELIHSGEIEITKPLNIKGTYHDPCYLGRYNGIFDAPREVMRQCGVELLEMPRNRTNSFCCGAGGGQVWKKEHEDMKQRPSENRIEEALQTGANYFTVACPKDMTMYSDAVKTSGNEEKMIVRDLVDYVAEAMELEKFTNEETKETMSESFKVEKDASELQA
;
A
#
# COMPACT_ATOMS: atom_id res chain seq x y z
N MET A 1 2.47 8.62 -14.39
CA MET A 1 2.03 9.66 -15.35
C MET A 1 2.52 11.01 -14.86
N LYS A 2 3.00 11.90 -15.74
CA LYS A 2 3.60 13.19 -15.29
C LYS A 2 2.57 14.16 -14.70
N ASP A 3 1.31 14.03 -15.10
CA ASP A 3 0.23 14.95 -14.75
C ASP A 3 -0.76 14.37 -13.72
N GLU A 4 -0.48 13.15 -13.23
CA GLU A 4 -1.27 12.52 -12.17
C GLU A 4 -1.20 13.33 -10.88
N LYS A 5 -2.35 13.53 -10.27
CA LYS A 5 -2.51 14.20 -8.98
C LYS A 5 -2.97 13.22 -7.91
N SER A 6 -3.05 13.70 -6.67
CA SER A 6 -3.67 12.93 -5.60
C SER A 6 -5.06 12.43 -6.02
N ALA A 7 -5.40 11.18 -5.70
CA ALA A 7 -6.73 10.64 -5.94
C ALA A 7 -7.85 11.37 -5.16
N GLY A 8 -7.49 12.25 -4.22
CA GLY A 8 -8.44 13.11 -3.52
C GLY A 8 -9.07 12.49 -2.26
N ASN A 9 -8.67 11.26 -1.85
CA ASN A 9 -9.27 10.62 -0.68
C ASN A 9 -9.21 11.50 0.58
N ASP A 10 -8.04 12.06 0.91
CA ASP A 10 -7.89 12.85 2.13
C ASP A 10 -8.68 14.17 2.05
N ALA A 11 -8.70 14.84 0.89
CA ALA A 11 -9.51 16.04 0.67
C ALA A 11 -10.99 15.76 0.97
N ARG A 12 -11.53 14.69 0.39
CA ARG A 12 -12.91 14.28 0.62
C ARG A 12 -13.21 13.95 2.08
N ARG A 13 -12.29 13.24 2.77
CA ARG A 13 -12.50 12.86 4.18
C ARG A 13 -12.47 14.03 5.15
N VAL A 14 -11.82 15.15 4.81
CA VAL A 14 -11.83 16.37 5.63
C VAL A 14 -12.96 17.34 5.23
N GLY A 15 -13.79 16.97 4.26
CA GLY A 15 -14.96 17.75 3.84
C GLY A 15 -14.69 18.73 2.69
N GLU A 16 -13.53 18.68 2.04
CA GLU A 16 -13.17 19.52 0.90
C GLU A 16 -13.68 18.90 -0.42
N GLU A 17 -15.02 18.80 -0.55
CA GLU A 17 -15.67 18.17 -1.71
C GLU A 17 -15.31 18.88 -3.03
N GLY A 18 -15.25 20.23 -3.04
CA GLY A 18 -14.85 20.96 -4.25
C GLY A 18 -13.43 20.67 -4.70
N LEU A 19 -12.51 20.49 -3.76
CA LEU A 19 -11.14 20.07 -4.07
C LEU A 19 -11.11 18.61 -4.56
N PHE A 20 -11.88 17.74 -3.94
CA PHE A 20 -12.00 16.34 -4.40
C PHE A 20 -12.52 16.28 -5.84
N ASP A 21 -13.56 17.04 -6.16
CA ASP A 21 -14.15 17.10 -7.50
C ASP A 21 -13.12 17.56 -8.55
N ALA A 22 -12.41 18.65 -8.26
CA ALA A 22 -11.37 19.15 -9.16
C ALA A 22 -10.23 18.14 -9.39
N LEU A 23 -9.77 17.48 -8.32
CA LEU A 23 -8.73 16.44 -8.42
C LEU A 23 -9.21 15.22 -9.22
N ALA A 24 -10.47 14.82 -9.02
CA ALA A 24 -11.05 13.70 -9.76
C ALA A 24 -11.22 14.01 -11.24
N GLU A 25 -11.71 15.20 -11.59
CA GLU A 25 -11.84 15.67 -12.97
C GLU A 25 -10.48 15.71 -13.70
N ASP A 26 -9.47 16.31 -13.08
CA ASP A 26 -8.12 16.38 -13.63
C ASP A 26 -7.51 14.99 -13.88
N ASN A 27 -7.65 14.08 -12.91
CA ASN A 27 -7.15 12.71 -13.05
C ASN A 27 -7.93 11.91 -14.10
N ILE A 28 -9.25 12.08 -14.19
CA ILE A 28 -10.07 11.43 -15.25
C ILE A 28 -9.61 11.88 -16.62
N GLN A 29 -9.44 13.19 -16.85
CA GLN A 29 -8.94 13.72 -18.11
C GLN A 29 -7.54 13.19 -18.44
N THR A 30 -6.65 13.07 -17.44
CA THR A 30 -5.31 12.50 -17.62
C THR A 30 -5.38 11.03 -18.02
N LEU A 31 -6.24 10.26 -17.36
CA LEU A 31 -6.41 8.83 -17.63
C LEU A 31 -7.06 8.54 -18.98
N GLU A 32 -7.97 9.40 -19.46
CA GLU A 32 -8.59 9.29 -20.79
C GLU A 32 -7.58 9.40 -21.95
N ASN A 33 -6.43 10.03 -21.71
CA ASN A 33 -5.34 10.15 -22.68
C ASN A 33 -4.32 9.00 -22.58
N CYS A 34 -4.58 7.97 -21.76
CA CYS A 34 -3.69 6.84 -21.56
C CYS A 34 -4.33 5.55 -22.09
N ASP A 35 -3.52 4.70 -22.71
CA ASP A 35 -3.95 3.35 -23.10
C ASP A 35 -3.51 2.34 -22.03
N PHE A 36 -4.47 1.73 -21.32
CA PHE A 36 -4.23 0.73 -20.28
C PHE A 36 -5.44 -0.17 -20.10
N GLN A 37 -5.22 -1.37 -19.60
CA GLN A 37 -6.29 -2.31 -19.26
C GLN A 37 -6.66 -2.24 -17.76
N HIS A 38 -5.67 -2.02 -16.91
CA HIS A 38 -5.82 -1.99 -15.45
C HIS A 38 -5.01 -0.86 -14.83
N ILE A 39 -5.52 -0.29 -13.75
CA ILE A 39 -4.76 0.58 -12.86
C ILE A 39 -4.29 -0.25 -11.68
N LEU A 40 -2.98 -0.29 -11.46
CA LEU A 40 -2.38 -0.92 -10.29
C LEU A 40 -2.02 0.15 -9.27
N THR A 41 -2.36 -0.07 -8.01
CA THR A 41 -1.98 0.83 -6.91
C THR A 41 -1.49 0.06 -5.70
N THR A 42 -0.55 0.66 -4.97
CA THR A 42 -0.06 0.19 -3.68
C THR A 42 -0.83 0.80 -2.51
N ASP A 43 -1.64 1.85 -2.77
CA ASP A 43 -2.39 2.58 -1.74
C ASP A 43 -3.86 2.15 -1.71
N PRO A 44 -4.34 1.54 -0.62
CA PRO A 44 -5.75 1.18 -0.43
C PRO A 44 -6.72 2.36 -0.50
N HIS A 45 -6.28 3.58 -0.15
CA HIS A 45 -7.12 4.77 -0.23
C HIS A 45 -7.36 5.15 -1.70
N THR A 46 -6.30 5.18 -2.51
CA THR A 46 -6.38 5.38 -3.95
C THR A 46 -7.20 4.28 -4.62
N TYR A 47 -6.97 3.02 -4.25
CA TYR A 47 -7.77 1.90 -4.72
C TYR A 47 -9.27 2.12 -4.50
N ASN A 48 -9.64 2.47 -3.26
CA ASN A 48 -11.05 2.73 -2.92
C ASN A 48 -11.62 3.91 -3.71
N THR A 49 -10.87 5.00 -3.80
CA THR A 49 -11.33 6.23 -4.45
C THR A 49 -11.56 6.02 -5.95
N LEU A 50 -10.59 5.43 -6.64
CA LEU A 50 -10.71 5.15 -8.09
C LEU A 50 -11.83 4.15 -8.38
N ARG A 51 -11.97 3.11 -7.56
CA ARG A 51 -12.95 2.05 -7.78
C ARG A 51 -14.38 2.44 -7.40
N ASN A 52 -14.56 3.09 -6.25
CA ASN A 52 -15.87 3.27 -5.62
C ASN A 52 -16.39 4.71 -5.69
N GLU A 53 -15.52 5.71 -5.85
CA GLU A 53 -15.90 7.12 -5.76
C GLU A 53 -15.85 7.82 -7.14
N TYR A 54 -14.85 7.55 -7.97
CA TYR A 54 -14.73 8.10 -9.32
C TYR A 54 -15.87 7.72 -10.28
N PRO A 55 -16.53 6.56 -10.17
CA PRO A 55 -17.67 6.25 -11.03
C PRO A 55 -18.77 7.30 -10.97
N SER A 56 -18.98 7.95 -9.82
CA SER A 56 -19.94 9.05 -9.68
C SER A 56 -19.55 10.33 -10.44
N LYS A 57 -18.29 10.41 -10.90
CA LYS A 57 -17.72 11.52 -11.67
C LYS A 57 -17.45 11.14 -13.12
N GLY A 58 -17.88 9.94 -13.55
CA GLY A 58 -17.68 9.43 -14.92
C GLY A 58 -16.43 8.57 -15.12
N GLY A 59 -15.53 8.49 -14.14
CA GLY A 59 -14.31 7.67 -14.21
C GLY A 59 -14.55 6.22 -13.80
N VAL A 60 -14.69 5.31 -14.76
CA VAL A 60 -14.93 3.88 -14.51
C VAL A 60 -13.70 3.09 -14.95
N TYR A 61 -12.98 2.52 -13.99
CA TYR A 61 -11.71 1.84 -14.23
C TYR A 61 -11.66 0.44 -13.63
N SER A 62 -10.90 -0.45 -14.28
CA SER A 62 -10.48 -1.72 -13.66
C SER A 62 -9.28 -1.44 -12.77
N VAL A 63 -9.51 -1.37 -11.46
CA VAL A 63 -8.46 -1.06 -10.46
C VAL A 63 -8.10 -2.31 -9.69
N LYS A 64 -6.81 -2.60 -9.54
CA LYS A 64 -6.28 -3.68 -8.72
C LYS A 64 -5.37 -3.12 -7.62
N HIS A 65 -5.48 -3.67 -6.42
CA HIS A 65 -4.48 -3.48 -5.39
C HIS A 65 -3.32 -4.47 -5.62
N TYR A 66 -2.08 -4.03 -5.43
CA TYR A 66 -0.89 -4.85 -5.73
C TYR A 66 -0.89 -6.21 -5.03
N SER A 67 -1.43 -6.31 -3.81
CA SER A 67 -1.51 -7.59 -3.09
C SER A 67 -2.36 -8.64 -3.82
N THR A 68 -3.41 -8.20 -4.52
CA THR A 68 -4.25 -9.10 -5.32
C THR A 68 -3.50 -9.54 -6.58
N LEU A 69 -2.80 -8.62 -7.24
CA LEU A 69 -1.98 -8.95 -8.40
C LEU A 69 -0.85 -9.92 -8.03
N LEU A 70 -0.13 -9.67 -6.93
CA LEU A 70 0.92 -10.60 -6.48
C LEU A 70 0.38 -12.00 -6.22
N MET A 71 -0.77 -12.12 -5.56
CA MET A 71 -1.42 -13.41 -5.35
C MET A 71 -1.77 -14.10 -6.68
N GLU A 72 -2.33 -13.36 -7.64
CA GLU A 72 -2.67 -13.88 -8.98
C GLU A 72 -1.41 -14.37 -9.71
N LEU A 73 -0.33 -13.60 -9.73
CA LEU A 73 0.93 -13.95 -10.40
C LEU A 73 1.65 -15.12 -9.76
N ILE A 74 1.60 -15.27 -8.44
CA ILE A 74 2.14 -16.43 -7.74
C ILE A 74 1.32 -17.68 -8.07
N HIS A 75 -0.01 -17.57 -8.07
CA HIS A 75 -0.89 -18.71 -8.37
C HIS A 75 -0.81 -19.15 -9.85
N SER A 76 -0.59 -18.22 -10.78
CA SER A 76 -0.38 -18.57 -12.20
C SER A 76 1.02 -19.13 -12.49
N GLY A 77 1.96 -19.01 -11.55
CA GLY A 77 3.36 -19.39 -11.73
C GLY A 77 4.19 -18.37 -12.52
N GLU A 78 3.66 -17.18 -12.76
CA GLU A 78 4.41 -16.08 -13.36
C GLU A 78 5.42 -15.46 -12.38
N ILE A 79 5.14 -15.57 -11.07
CA ILE A 79 6.10 -15.33 -10.00
C ILE A 79 6.40 -16.67 -9.32
N GLU A 80 7.66 -17.08 -9.34
CA GLU A 80 8.15 -18.26 -8.66
C GLU A 80 8.87 -17.89 -7.37
N ILE A 81 8.42 -18.46 -6.26
CA ILE A 81 9.06 -18.31 -4.95
C ILE A 81 10.17 -19.35 -4.84
N THR A 82 11.41 -18.94 -5.07
CA THR A 82 12.57 -19.82 -5.10
C THR A 82 13.15 -20.09 -3.72
N LYS A 83 12.98 -19.16 -2.76
CA LYS A 83 13.55 -19.27 -1.42
C LYS A 83 12.56 -18.86 -0.33
N PRO A 84 11.80 -19.80 0.23
CA PRO A 84 10.91 -19.49 1.37
C PRO A 84 11.68 -18.90 2.55
N LEU A 85 11.13 -17.85 3.16
CA LEU A 85 11.84 -17.04 4.16
C LEU A 85 11.93 -17.71 5.55
N ASN A 86 10.95 -18.57 5.90
CA ASN A 86 10.87 -19.27 7.20
C ASN A 86 10.92 -18.32 8.41
N ILE A 87 10.15 -17.26 8.38
CA ILE A 87 10.05 -16.22 9.40
C ILE A 87 8.64 -16.11 9.99
N LYS A 88 8.52 -15.50 11.19
CA LYS A 88 7.23 -15.26 11.85
C LYS A 88 6.78 -13.84 11.62
N GLY A 89 5.61 -13.67 11.03
CA GLY A 89 5.03 -12.36 10.75
C GLY A 89 3.58 -12.25 11.20
N THR A 90 3.17 -11.05 11.54
CA THR A 90 1.75 -10.69 11.72
C THR A 90 1.33 -9.68 10.68
N TYR A 91 0.04 -9.59 10.38
CA TYR A 91 -0.46 -8.71 9.32
C TYR A 91 -1.45 -7.68 9.87
N HIS A 92 -1.25 -6.43 9.47
CA HIS A 92 -2.23 -5.38 9.69
C HIS A 92 -3.17 -5.28 8.50
N ASP A 93 -4.47 -5.46 8.72
CA ASP A 93 -5.48 -5.23 7.69
C ASP A 93 -5.74 -3.72 7.51
N PRO A 94 -5.31 -3.09 6.39
CA PRO A 94 -5.62 -1.69 6.13
C PRO A 94 -7.12 -1.49 6.00
N CYS A 95 -7.64 -0.45 6.64
CA CYS A 95 -9.10 -0.26 6.70
C CYS A 95 -9.76 -0.14 5.31
N TYR A 96 -9.13 0.60 4.38
CA TYR A 96 -9.65 0.76 3.02
C TYR A 96 -9.46 -0.48 2.13
N LEU A 97 -8.49 -1.36 2.42
CA LEU A 97 -8.35 -2.61 1.71
C LEU A 97 -9.36 -3.65 2.20
N GLY A 98 -9.35 -3.90 3.52
CA GLY A 98 -10.18 -4.92 4.15
C GLY A 98 -11.62 -4.46 4.35
N ARG A 99 -11.84 -3.52 5.28
CA ARG A 99 -13.19 -3.13 5.73
C ARG A 99 -14.06 -2.54 4.64
N TYR A 100 -13.50 -1.70 3.76
CA TYR A 100 -14.24 -1.05 2.68
C TYR A 100 -14.33 -1.90 1.41
N ASN A 101 -13.34 -2.76 1.14
CA ASN A 101 -13.25 -3.48 -0.12
C ASN A 101 -13.20 -5.02 -0.01
N GLY A 102 -13.24 -5.57 1.21
CA GLY A 102 -13.33 -7.02 1.45
C GLY A 102 -12.06 -7.82 1.12
N ILE A 103 -10.93 -7.15 0.88
CA ILE A 103 -9.68 -7.81 0.51
C ILE A 103 -8.89 -8.14 1.79
N PHE A 104 -9.05 -9.37 2.28
CA PHE A 104 -8.41 -9.87 3.49
C PHE A 104 -7.44 -11.02 3.21
N ASP A 105 -7.77 -11.88 2.25
CA ASP A 105 -7.07 -13.15 2.04
C ASP A 105 -5.85 -13.01 1.13
N ALA A 106 -5.90 -12.15 0.12
CA ALA A 106 -4.80 -11.99 -0.82
C ALA A 106 -3.46 -11.64 -0.15
N PRO A 107 -3.36 -10.66 0.78
CA PRO A 107 -2.09 -10.39 1.47
C PRO A 107 -1.60 -11.58 2.32
N ARG A 108 -2.51 -12.28 2.98
CA ARG A 108 -2.20 -13.46 3.80
C ARG A 108 -1.67 -14.61 2.97
N GLU A 109 -2.26 -14.81 1.82
CA GLU A 109 -1.82 -15.85 0.88
C GLU A 109 -0.42 -15.55 0.35
N VAL A 110 -0.16 -14.32 -0.07
CA VAL A 110 1.18 -13.89 -0.50
C VAL A 110 2.21 -14.15 0.61
N MET A 111 1.91 -13.78 1.87
CA MET A 111 2.81 -14.04 3.00
C MET A 111 3.12 -15.54 3.15
N ARG A 112 2.10 -16.39 3.10
CA ARG A 112 2.27 -17.86 3.24
C ARG A 112 3.11 -18.43 2.10
N GLN A 113 2.85 -18.02 0.88
CA GLN A 113 3.63 -18.45 -0.30
C GLN A 113 5.10 -18.05 -0.18
N CYS A 114 5.39 -16.88 0.40
CA CYS A 114 6.76 -16.46 0.71
C CYS A 114 7.39 -17.18 1.91
N GLY A 115 6.70 -18.12 2.56
CA GLY A 115 7.23 -18.87 3.69
C GLY A 115 7.15 -18.12 5.02
N VAL A 116 6.20 -17.19 5.16
CA VAL A 116 5.94 -16.49 6.42
C VAL A 116 4.94 -17.29 7.24
N GLU A 117 5.31 -17.70 8.45
CA GLU A 117 4.39 -18.20 9.47
C GLU A 117 3.53 -17.06 9.98
N LEU A 118 2.26 -17.02 9.55
CA LEU A 118 1.34 -15.94 9.91
C LEU A 118 0.76 -16.15 11.31
N LEU A 119 1.07 -15.24 12.22
CA LEU A 119 0.54 -15.16 13.58
C LEU A 119 -0.48 -14.02 13.66
N GLU A 120 -1.76 -14.34 13.66
CA GLU A 120 -2.83 -13.34 13.64
C GLU A 120 -2.95 -12.59 14.97
N MET A 121 -3.09 -11.26 14.88
CA MET A 121 -3.51 -10.45 16.02
C MET A 121 -4.98 -10.70 16.36
N PRO A 122 -5.42 -10.59 17.63
CA PRO A 122 -6.83 -10.75 18.00
C PRO A 122 -7.79 -9.86 17.23
N ARG A 123 -7.41 -8.59 17.02
CA ARG A 123 -8.18 -7.64 16.20
C ARG A 123 -7.70 -7.69 14.76
N ASN A 124 -8.25 -8.57 13.94
CA ASN A 124 -7.89 -8.73 12.54
C ASN A 124 -9.11 -8.64 11.62
N ARG A 125 -8.89 -8.65 10.32
CA ARG A 125 -9.91 -8.60 9.26
C ARG A 125 -10.86 -7.41 9.45
N THR A 126 -12.17 -7.65 9.52
CA THR A 126 -13.18 -6.61 9.71
C THR A 126 -13.06 -5.87 11.04
N ASN A 127 -12.48 -6.54 12.05
CA ASN A 127 -12.26 -5.99 13.40
C ASN A 127 -10.87 -5.36 13.57
N SER A 128 -10.10 -5.19 12.50
CA SER A 128 -8.76 -4.60 12.56
C SER A 128 -8.77 -3.22 13.23
N PHE A 129 -7.80 -2.96 14.11
CA PHE A 129 -7.66 -1.67 14.77
C PHE A 129 -7.04 -0.65 13.82
N CYS A 130 -7.46 0.62 13.92
CA CYS A 130 -7.01 1.67 12.99
C CYS A 130 -5.54 2.07 13.25
N CYS A 131 -4.80 2.37 12.17
CA CYS A 131 -3.45 2.94 12.27
C CYS A 131 -3.43 4.39 12.81
N GLY A 132 -4.55 5.09 12.69
CA GLY A 132 -4.69 6.49 13.11
C GLY A 132 -4.34 7.52 12.04
N ALA A 133 -3.97 7.13 10.80
CA ALA A 133 -3.57 8.07 9.75
C ALA A 133 -4.73 8.62 8.91
N GLY A 134 -5.80 7.85 8.75
CA GLY A 134 -6.90 8.16 7.82
C GLY A 134 -7.65 9.44 8.14
N GLY A 135 -8.39 9.96 7.14
CA GLY A 135 -9.17 11.19 7.29
C GLY A 135 -8.32 12.43 7.54
N GLY A 136 -7.12 12.49 6.98
CA GLY A 136 -6.20 13.61 7.15
C GLY A 136 -5.52 13.70 8.53
N GLN A 137 -5.72 12.69 9.41
CA GLN A 137 -5.13 12.72 10.76
C GLN A 137 -3.61 12.70 10.73
N VAL A 138 -2.99 12.05 9.74
CA VAL A 138 -1.53 12.03 9.55
C VAL A 138 -0.90 13.43 9.44
N TRP A 139 -1.69 14.46 9.06
CA TRP A 139 -1.25 15.85 8.91
C TRP A 139 -1.56 16.71 10.14
N LYS A 140 -2.28 16.18 11.12
CA LYS A 140 -2.68 16.94 12.32
C LYS A 140 -1.72 16.66 13.46
N LYS A 141 -1.55 17.69 14.32
CA LYS A 141 -0.87 17.49 15.60
C LYS A 141 -1.70 16.53 16.45
N GLU A 142 -0.99 15.68 17.18
CA GLU A 142 -1.60 14.82 18.19
C GLU A 142 -2.26 15.65 19.28
N HIS A 143 -3.37 15.14 19.81
CA HIS A 143 -4.06 15.81 20.91
C HIS A 143 -3.23 15.69 22.20
N GLU A 144 -3.09 16.78 22.94
CA GLU A 144 -2.26 16.82 24.17
C GLU A 144 -2.69 15.79 25.24
N ASP A 145 -3.97 15.43 25.26
CA ASP A 145 -4.52 14.43 26.19
C ASP A 145 -4.38 12.98 25.69
N MET A 146 -3.79 12.76 24.53
CA MET A 146 -3.63 11.42 23.97
C MET A 146 -2.56 10.65 24.76
N LYS A 147 -2.98 9.65 25.52
CA LYS A 147 -2.08 8.82 26.36
C LYS A 147 -1.28 7.80 25.54
N GLN A 148 -1.84 7.33 24.43
CA GLN A 148 -1.23 6.35 23.57
C GLN A 148 -1.80 6.51 22.16
N ARG A 149 -0.94 6.50 21.16
CA ARG A 149 -1.36 6.54 19.75
C ARG A 149 -2.00 5.22 19.32
N PRO A 150 -2.99 5.23 18.42
CA PRO A 150 -3.58 4.01 17.88
C PRO A 150 -2.52 3.06 17.27
N SER A 151 -1.53 3.62 16.56
CA SER A 151 -0.42 2.85 15.98
C SER A 151 0.45 2.16 17.03
N GLU A 152 0.77 2.81 18.16
CA GLU A 152 1.52 2.21 19.25
C GLU A 152 0.74 1.08 19.92
N ASN A 153 -0.56 1.29 20.17
CA ASN A 153 -1.43 0.24 20.72
C ASN A 153 -1.47 -0.99 19.81
N ARG A 154 -1.44 -0.77 18.50
CA ARG A 154 -1.42 -1.85 17.51
C ARG A 154 -0.08 -2.60 17.50
N ILE A 155 1.04 -1.91 17.67
CA ILE A 155 2.37 -2.54 17.80
C ILE A 155 2.44 -3.39 19.08
N GLU A 156 1.88 -2.92 20.21
CA GLU A 156 1.80 -3.73 21.44
C GLU A 156 1.02 -5.03 21.23
N GLU A 157 -0.11 -4.96 20.53
CA GLU A 157 -0.90 -6.15 20.16
C GLU A 157 -0.11 -7.11 19.27
N ALA A 158 0.65 -6.57 18.32
CA ALA A 158 1.49 -7.37 17.44
C ALA A 158 2.61 -8.10 18.21
N LEU A 159 3.25 -7.43 19.14
CA LEU A 159 4.29 -8.04 19.99
C LEU A 159 3.76 -9.23 20.81
N GLN A 160 2.49 -9.18 21.21
CA GLN A 160 1.86 -10.27 21.97
C GLN A 160 1.66 -11.56 21.12
N THR A 161 1.70 -11.46 19.79
CA THR A 161 1.62 -12.63 18.90
C THR A 161 2.91 -13.47 18.89
N GLY A 162 4.02 -12.89 19.29
CA GLY A 162 5.35 -13.51 19.17
C GLY A 162 5.95 -13.41 17.76
N ALA A 163 5.36 -12.62 16.87
CA ALA A 163 5.94 -12.29 15.56
C ALA A 163 7.07 -11.28 15.70
N ASN A 164 8.08 -11.38 14.82
CA ASN A 164 9.16 -10.41 14.71
C ASN A 164 8.95 -9.42 13.57
N TYR A 165 8.04 -9.73 12.65
CA TYR A 165 7.72 -8.89 11.50
C TYR A 165 6.27 -8.44 11.54
N PHE A 166 6.08 -7.12 11.38
CA PHE A 166 4.78 -6.48 11.24
C PHE A 166 4.55 -6.13 9.79
N THR A 167 3.69 -6.88 9.12
CA THR A 167 3.43 -6.72 7.69
C THR A 167 2.35 -5.71 7.42
N VAL A 168 2.62 -4.82 6.49
CA VAL A 168 1.68 -3.81 5.99
C VAL A 168 1.49 -3.93 4.48
N ALA A 169 0.37 -3.42 3.99
CA ALA A 169 0.04 -3.32 2.56
C ALA A 169 -0.59 -1.95 2.26
N CYS A 170 -0.04 -0.90 2.83
CA CYS A 170 -0.49 0.48 2.69
C CYS A 170 0.67 1.43 3.01
N PRO A 171 0.99 2.43 2.16
CA PRO A 171 2.07 3.39 2.43
C PRO A 171 1.86 4.20 3.71
N LYS A 172 0.61 4.54 4.04
CA LYS A 172 0.29 5.25 5.30
C LYS A 172 0.56 4.37 6.50
N ASP A 173 0.21 3.09 6.44
CA ASP A 173 0.50 2.13 7.52
C ASP A 173 2.00 1.95 7.70
N MET A 174 2.76 1.86 6.59
CA MET A 174 4.22 1.79 6.65
C MET A 174 4.82 2.96 7.42
N THR A 175 4.37 4.18 7.14
CA THR A 175 4.82 5.39 7.85
C THR A 175 4.44 5.35 9.33
N MET A 176 3.16 5.09 9.63
CA MET A 176 2.64 5.13 11.00
C MET A 176 3.26 4.08 11.91
N TYR A 177 3.43 2.86 11.41
CA TYR A 177 3.96 1.77 12.23
C TYR A 177 5.48 1.79 12.33
N SER A 178 6.19 2.25 11.30
CA SER A 178 7.63 2.50 11.39
C SER A 178 7.96 3.57 12.43
N ASP A 179 7.13 4.60 12.54
CA ASP A 179 7.25 5.61 13.58
C ASP A 179 6.86 5.05 14.96
N ALA A 180 5.74 4.32 15.04
CA ALA A 180 5.25 3.74 16.30
C ALA A 180 6.23 2.75 16.92
N VAL A 181 6.92 1.93 16.13
CA VAL A 181 7.95 1.01 16.63
C VAL A 181 9.10 1.79 17.29
N LYS A 182 9.51 2.93 16.68
CA LYS A 182 10.56 3.81 17.21
C LYS A 182 10.11 4.50 18.51
N THR A 183 8.97 5.17 18.47
CA THR A 183 8.48 5.97 19.61
C THR A 183 8.10 5.11 20.81
N SER A 184 7.72 3.86 20.58
CA SER A 184 7.45 2.89 21.67
C SER A 184 8.68 2.10 22.13
N GLY A 185 9.87 2.34 21.54
CA GLY A 185 11.13 1.68 21.93
C GLY A 185 11.17 0.18 21.60
N ASN A 186 10.51 -0.24 20.52
CA ASN A 186 10.42 -1.64 20.13
C ASN A 186 11.18 -1.97 18.83
N GLU A 187 12.12 -1.14 18.39
CA GLU A 187 12.88 -1.28 17.14
C GLU A 187 13.67 -2.60 17.05
N GLU A 188 14.17 -3.10 18.18
CA GLU A 188 14.90 -4.36 18.23
C GLU A 188 13.98 -5.60 18.25
N LYS A 189 12.68 -5.41 18.51
CA LYS A 189 11.72 -6.52 18.68
C LYS A 189 10.79 -6.71 17.49
N MET A 190 10.50 -5.63 16.76
CA MET A 190 9.50 -5.64 15.68
C MET A 190 10.01 -4.87 14.47
N ILE A 191 10.05 -5.53 13.33
CA ILE A 191 10.42 -4.95 12.05
C ILE A 191 9.14 -4.73 11.23
N VAL A 192 8.85 -3.48 10.89
CA VAL A 192 7.74 -3.16 9.96
C VAL A 192 8.20 -3.39 8.54
N ARG A 193 7.39 -4.11 7.76
CA ARG A 193 7.76 -4.52 6.41
C ARG A 193 6.57 -4.46 5.46
N ASP A 194 6.80 -3.96 4.25
CA ASP A 194 5.79 -4.03 3.20
C ASP A 194 5.66 -5.46 2.64
N LEU A 195 4.46 -5.81 2.22
CA LEU A 195 4.17 -7.15 1.67
C LEU A 195 5.03 -7.47 0.44
N VAL A 196 5.33 -6.49 -0.41
CA VAL A 196 6.16 -6.69 -1.63
C VAL A 196 7.60 -7.06 -1.30
N ASP A 197 8.13 -6.61 -0.17
CA ASP A 197 9.50 -6.92 0.24
C ASP A 197 9.71 -8.41 0.50
N TYR A 198 8.67 -9.12 0.97
CA TYR A 198 8.74 -10.58 1.13
C TYR A 198 8.85 -11.29 -0.21
N VAL A 199 8.07 -10.85 -1.19
CA VAL A 199 8.10 -11.41 -2.54
C VAL A 199 9.47 -11.18 -3.17
N ALA A 200 9.98 -9.96 -3.11
CA ALA A 200 11.29 -9.61 -3.66
C ALA A 200 12.42 -10.45 -3.03
N GLU A 201 12.41 -10.62 -1.71
CA GLU A 201 13.41 -11.44 -1.02
C GLU A 201 13.26 -12.94 -1.32
N ALA A 202 12.03 -13.45 -1.36
CA ALA A 202 11.75 -14.86 -1.64
C ALA A 202 12.01 -15.25 -3.10
N MET A 203 12.05 -14.28 -4.02
CA MET A 203 12.48 -14.43 -5.41
C MET A 203 13.99 -14.20 -5.58
N GLU A 204 14.71 -13.87 -4.51
CA GLU A 204 16.14 -13.49 -4.55
C GLU A 204 16.43 -12.33 -5.52
N LEU A 205 15.48 -11.39 -5.67
CA LEU A 205 15.68 -10.21 -6.50
C LEU A 205 16.78 -9.33 -5.91
N GLU A 206 17.70 -8.89 -6.76
CA GLU A 206 18.70 -7.91 -6.36
C GLU A 206 18.02 -6.61 -5.91
N LYS A 207 18.47 -6.07 -4.78
CA LYS A 207 17.99 -4.75 -4.34
C LYS A 207 18.61 -3.70 -5.25
N PHE A 208 17.80 -3.06 -6.07
CA PHE A 208 18.25 -1.89 -6.81
C PHE A 208 18.76 -0.82 -5.84
N THR A 209 19.97 -0.34 -6.07
CA THR A 209 20.48 0.82 -5.34
C THR A 209 19.74 2.07 -5.81
N ASN A 210 19.68 3.11 -4.98
CA ASN A 210 19.04 4.38 -5.36
C ASN A 210 19.70 5.03 -6.60
N GLU A 211 20.95 4.68 -6.92
CA GLU A 211 21.67 5.14 -8.10
C GLU A 211 21.23 4.39 -9.35
N GLU A 212 21.15 3.06 -9.29
CA GLU A 212 20.66 2.21 -10.39
C GLU A 212 19.18 2.52 -10.74
N THR A 213 18.35 2.78 -9.74
CA THR A 213 16.96 3.19 -9.95
C THR A 213 16.87 4.52 -10.69
N LYS A 214 17.74 5.49 -10.38
CA LYS A 214 17.81 6.78 -11.08
C LYS A 214 18.30 6.64 -12.52
N GLU A 215 19.27 5.77 -12.77
CA GLU A 215 19.79 5.52 -14.11
C GLU A 215 18.72 4.82 -14.97
N THR A 216 18.10 3.76 -14.48
CA THR A 216 17.04 3.02 -15.18
C THR A 216 15.83 3.90 -15.48
N MET A 217 15.39 4.75 -14.53
CA MET A 217 14.32 5.72 -14.77
C MET A 217 14.75 6.78 -15.79
N SER A 218 16.01 7.23 -15.79
CA SER A 218 16.50 8.20 -16.75
C SER A 218 16.60 7.64 -18.18
N GLU A 219 16.91 6.36 -18.31
CA GLU A 219 16.97 5.67 -19.61
C GLU A 219 15.58 5.41 -20.19
N SER A 220 14.63 4.96 -19.37
CA SER A 220 13.24 4.79 -19.82
C SER A 220 12.61 6.10 -20.29
N PHE A 221 12.88 7.23 -19.62
CA PHE A 221 12.44 8.55 -20.05
C PHE A 221 13.10 9.04 -21.35
N LYS A 222 14.33 8.60 -21.66
CA LYS A 222 15.01 8.91 -22.94
C LYS A 222 14.38 8.13 -24.10
N VAL A 223 14.11 6.84 -23.92
CA VAL A 223 13.49 5.99 -24.93
C VAL A 223 12.10 6.50 -25.33
N GLU A 224 11.28 6.95 -24.37
CA GLU A 224 9.97 7.54 -24.66
C GLU A 224 10.06 8.88 -25.41
N LYS A 225 11.10 9.68 -25.16
CA LYS A 225 11.31 10.95 -25.86
C LYS A 225 11.73 10.74 -27.32
N ASP A 226 12.64 9.82 -27.55
CA ASP A 226 13.09 9.45 -28.90
C ASP A 226 11.96 8.81 -29.72
N ALA A 227 11.08 8.03 -29.11
CA ALA A 227 9.90 7.46 -29.77
C ALA A 227 8.85 8.52 -30.13
N SER A 228 8.71 9.59 -29.33
CA SER A 228 7.77 10.69 -29.62
C SER A 228 8.28 11.66 -30.69
N GLU A 229 9.59 11.80 -30.85
CA GLU A 229 10.22 12.63 -31.89
C GLU A 229 10.25 11.93 -33.26
N LEU A 230 10.13 10.60 -33.31
CA LEU A 230 10.05 9.82 -34.55
C LEU A 230 8.62 9.73 -35.14
N GLN A 231 7.60 10.21 -34.42
CA GLN A 231 6.20 10.23 -34.85
C GLN A 231 5.68 11.65 -35.18
N ALA A 232 6.50 12.67 -35.12
CA ALA A 232 6.22 14.06 -35.47
C ALA A 232 6.89 14.42 -36.79
#